data_d524a2f0305c603cabe838fac99f5da0
#
_entry.id   d524a2f0305c603cabe838fac99f5da0
#
_cell.length_a   1.000
_cell.length_b   1.000
_cell.length_c   1.000
_cell.angle_alpha   90.00
_cell.angle_beta   90.00
_cell.angle_gamma   90.00
#
_symmetry.space_group_name_H-M   'P 1'
#
loop_
_entity.id
_entity.type
_entity.pdbx_description
1 polymer ?
#
loop_
_entity_poly.entity_id
_entity_poly.type
_entity_poly.pdbx_seq_one_letter_code
_entity_poly.pdbx_strand_id
1 'polypeptide(L)'
;MMEAEAPTHSERSEDTTPSTSSTSGQGEDGPKTKKASLKRTTSKPTNAKAKKRKKARVSRPVPLGYTVHQGEDMLLVISSSTSQYHGSAWTPPKKGSKKKKLTKGKGKASQIKKKTTVRPKPKVANNPVVKEKEDTNLFVPQKTTDDRWGQSLPEEVLVSIFQMVVVQDGAVPFLCRVGRVCRLWNAAASSPVLWRKVTVGHCWIAPGKTQLPKTEMKIKETFDWMAQNRFSQLRNFSLSHWKKNVTYAVEVVSQFCPHLRSLKISYCTGLAATAFHSLGLHSQSLQGIDLQYSEFQVEGLLEYLENHGSQIKQILFTHGIKNDRLLSAITKGSCPDLELLEVNTKLDSKDCELPVFIHALQMACPKLKTFRMLNVRPLHKTMRNSADSTLGFPLLEELCIATTSCSYMTDKDLWDILFGSTRLRVLDLRGCSRITPSGLSSLPCLELECLFWGQYFCSNVGLSKPKKELHMVTQKWSRTLQQLDIANQLFSEEDLEIAMSHLAQASEADTLHSLNLSGTRITPPALRPVIGQTTALSYLNLSSCRYLPRGIKRIYRGQEDIRQLLDKL
;
A
#
# COMPACT_ATOMS: atom_id res chain seq x y z
N MET A 1 -34.08 -66.97 -15.12
CA MET A 1 -34.17 -67.33 -16.54
C MET A 1 -33.20 -66.39 -17.20
N MET A 2 -32.02 -66.89 -17.35
CA MET A 2 -31.41 -67.39 -18.63
C MET A 2 -31.00 -66.24 -19.50
N GLU A 3 -29.83 -66.02 -19.63
CA GLU A 3 -28.62 -66.59 -20.33
C GLU A 3 -28.13 -65.56 -21.30
N ALA A 4 -26.92 -65.07 -21.14
CA ALA A 4 -25.69 -65.57 -21.78
C ALA A 4 -25.73 -65.23 -23.27
N GLU A 5 -24.73 -64.64 -23.88
CA GLU A 5 -23.34 -65.02 -24.10
C GLU A 5 -22.57 -63.90 -24.82
N ALA A 6 -21.30 -63.78 -24.47
CA ALA A 6 -20.23 -63.37 -25.41
C ALA A 6 -19.84 -64.64 -26.21
N PRO A 7 -18.95 -64.69 -27.21
CA PRO A 7 -17.64 -64.04 -27.25
C PRO A 7 -17.05 -63.73 -28.64
N THR A 8 -15.86 -63.22 -28.67
CA THR A 8 -14.55 -63.64 -29.23
C THR A 8 -13.97 -62.97 -30.45
N HIS A 9 -12.71 -62.66 -30.24
CA HIS A 9 -11.47 -62.84 -31.04
C HIS A 9 -11.26 -61.92 -32.24
N SER A 10 -10.16 -61.36 -32.45
CA SER A 10 -8.72 -61.71 -32.48
C SER A 10 -8.12 -60.93 -33.62
N GLU A 11 -7.06 -60.42 -33.58
CA GLU A 11 -5.59 -60.57 -33.68
C GLU A 11 -5.01 -59.34 -34.37
N ARG A 12 -4.03 -58.66 -33.79
CA ARG A 12 -2.58 -58.92 -33.84
C ARG A 12 -1.94 -58.69 -35.21
N SER A 13 -1.03 -57.76 -35.26
CA SER A 13 0.40 -57.84 -35.67
C SER A 13 0.95 -56.43 -35.84
N GLU A 14 1.88 -56.04 -35.04
CA GLU A 14 3.34 -56.17 -35.16
C GLU A 14 3.88 -55.41 -36.37
N ASP A 15 4.69 -54.53 -36.01
CA ASP A 15 6.14 -54.34 -36.10
C ASP A 15 6.56 -53.41 -37.21
N THR A 16 7.38 -52.43 -37.03
CA THR A 16 8.85 -52.42 -37.00
C THR A 16 9.37 -51.00 -37.03
N THR A 17 10.18 -50.70 -36.03
CA THR A 17 11.31 -49.74 -36.19
C THR A 17 12.42 -50.40 -37.00
N PRO A 18 13.30 -49.66 -37.66
CA PRO A 18 14.61 -49.55 -37.07
C PRO A 18 15.32 -48.20 -37.20
N SER A 19 16.10 -48.01 -36.22
CA SER A 19 17.28 -47.21 -36.01
C SER A 19 18.42 -47.45 -37.01
N THR A 20 19.41 -46.60 -36.85
CA THR A 20 20.85 -46.62 -37.21
C THR A 20 21.19 -45.72 -38.38
N SER A 21 22.22 -45.00 -38.40
CA SER A 21 23.49 -44.79 -37.68
C SER A 21 24.35 -43.87 -38.56
N SER A 22 25.05 -42.98 -37.88
CA SER A 22 26.45 -42.59 -38.04
C SER A 22 27.11 -42.62 -39.42
N THR A 23 27.84 -41.57 -39.73
CA THR A 23 29.31 -41.49 -39.92
C THR A 23 29.69 -40.16 -40.54
N SER A 24 30.49 -39.34 -39.87
CA SER A 24 31.92 -39.07 -39.99
C SER A 24 32.44 -38.72 -41.40
N GLY A 25 33.18 -37.63 -41.47
CA GLY A 25 34.11 -37.21 -42.53
C GLY A 25 34.34 -35.70 -42.40
N GLN A 26 35.29 -35.25 -41.74
CA GLN A 26 36.69 -34.89 -41.97
C GLN A 26 36.92 -34.12 -43.27
N GLY A 27 37.61 -33.00 -43.13
CA GLY A 27 38.61 -32.46 -44.04
C GLY A 27 38.49 -30.98 -44.27
N GLU A 28 39.30 -30.27 -43.60
CA GLU A 28 40.53 -29.53 -43.97
C GLU A 28 40.32 -28.13 -44.54
N ASP A 29 40.94 -27.29 -43.83
CA ASP A 29 42.04 -26.33 -44.06
C ASP A 29 41.72 -24.94 -44.59
N GLY A 30 42.17 -24.04 -43.77
CA GLY A 30 42.42 -22.64 -43.69
C GLY A 30 42.89 -21.91 -44.98
N PRO A 31 43.41 -20.67 -44.91
CA PRO A 31 44.26 -20.15 -43.84
C PRO A 31 43.99 -18.69 -43.39
N LYS A 32 44.65 -18.41 -42.32
CA LYS A 32 44.96 -17.12 -41.72
C LYS A 32 45.50 -16.05 -42.69
N THR A 33 45.09 -14.80 -42.51
CA THR A 33 46.00 -13.68 -42.70
C THR A 33 45.82 -12.62 -41.60
N LYS A 34 46.91 -12.48 -40.88
CA LYS A 34 47.29 -11.32 -40.03
C LYS A 34 47.74 -10.17 -40.93
N LYS A 35 47.55 -8.93 -40.45
CA LYS A 35 48.49 -7.80 -40.50
C LYS A 35 47.68 -6.52 -40.34
N ALA A 36 48.01 -5.54 -39.68
CA ALA A 36 49.14 -5.04 -38.91
C ALA A 36 48.89 -3.56 -38.70
N SER A 37 49.27 -3.10 -37.53
CA SER A 37 49.32 -1.73 -37.06
C SER A 37 50.00 -0.76 -38.01
N LEU A 38 49.54 0.46 -38.05
CA LEU A 38 50.41 1.61 -38.37
C LEU A 38 50.08 2.80 -37.51
N LYS A 39 51.01 3.07 -36.61
CA LYS A 39 51.20 4.37 -35.94
C LYS A 39 51.64 5.37 -36.98
N ARG A 40 51.14 6.59 -36.95
CA ARG A 40 51.95 7.76 -37.31
C ARG A 40 51.51 9.02 -36.55
N THR A 41 52.52 9.62 -36.03
CA THR A 41 52.66 10.77 -35.18
C THR A 41 52.50 12.11 -35.93
N THR A 42 52.16 13.13 -35.08
CA THR A 42 52.51 14.56 -35.09
C THR A 42 51.73 15.52 -36.00
N SER A 43 51.05 16.46 -35.38
CA SER A 43 51.48 17.87 -35.18
C SER A 43 50.31 18.70 -34.63
N LYS A 44 50.60 19.48 -33.57
CA LYS A 44 49.82 20.65 -33.16
C LYS A 44 50.08 21.80 -34.15
N PRO A 45 49.11 22.72 -34.32
CA PRO A 45 49.17 23.96 -33.58
C PRO A 45 47.82 24.60 -33.18
N THR A 46 47.89 25.28 -32.05
CA THR A 46 47.34 26.57 -31.60
C THR A 46 45.87 26.96 -31.79
N ASN A 47 45.25 27.12 -30.63
CA ASN A 47 44.35 28.19 -30.18
C ASN A 47 43.22 28.71 -31.08
N ALA A 48 41.97 28.28 -30.73
CA ALA A 48 40.83 29.18 -30.73
C ALA A 48 39.86 28.75 -29.62
N LYS A 49 39.61 29.64 -28.65
CA LYS A 49 38.64 29.51 -27.58
C LYS A 49 37.21 29.51 -28.18
N ALA A 50 36.59 28.35 -28.37
CA ALA A 50 35.17 28.23 -28.60
C ALA A 50 34.45 27.93 -27.27
N LYS A 51 33.60 28.84 -26.85
CA LYS A 51 32.69 28.70 -25.71
C LYS A 51 31.83 27.45 -25.91
N LYS A 52 32.11 26.35 -25.17
CA LYS A 52 31.23 25.21 -25.06
C LYS A 52 29.94 25.64 -24.38
N ARG A 53 28.85 25.78 -25.15
CA ARG A 53 27.48 25.75 -24.67
C ARG A 53 27.30 24.43 -23.90
N LYS A 54 27.08 24.50 -22.60
CA LYS A 54 26.63 23.37 -21.79
C LYS A 54 25.30 22.90 -22.37
N LYS A 55 25.29 21.76 -23.07
CA LYS A 55 24.07 21.03 -23.37
C LYS A 55 23.39 20.74 -22.03
N ALA A 56 22.18 21.24 -21.86
CA ALA A 56 21.33 20.87 -20.76
C ALA A 56 21.26 19.33 -20.73
N ARG A 57 21.64 18.75 -19.60
CA ARG A 57 21.42 17.35 -19.32
C ARG A 57 19.92 17.13 -19.40
N VAL A 58 19.47 16.46 -20.44
CA VAL A 58 18.11 15.89 -20.51
C VAL A 58 18.01 15.00 -19.28
N SER A 59 17.21 15.42 -18.32
CA SER A 59 16.87 14.60 -17.17
C SER A 59 16.28 13.30 -17.72
N ARG A 60 16.89 12.17 -17.38
CA ARG A 60 16.31 10.86 -17.63
C ARG A 60 14.87 10.89 -17.10
N PRO A 61 13.88 10.40 -17.83
CA PRO A 61 12.53 10.30 -17.29
C PRO A 61 12.62 9.49 -16.00
N VAL A 62 12.15 10.09 -14.92
CA VAL A 62 11.98 9.40 -13.64
C VAL A 62 11.04 8.24 -13.92
N PRO A 63 11.37 6.99 -13.55
CA PRO A 63 10.45 5.88 -13.69
C PRO A 63 9.13 6.28 -13.04
N LEU A 64 8.03 6.08 -13.76
CA LEU A 64 6.68 6.33 -13.25
C LEU A 64 6.50 5.48 -11.98
N GLY A 65 6.73 6.11 -10.83
CA GLY A 65 6.45 5.50 -9.54
C GLY A 65 4.94 5.54 -9.31
N TYR A 66 4.36 4.44 -8.92
CA TYR A 66 2.99 4.39 -8.42
C TYR A 66 3.02 4.16 -6.92
N THR A 67 2.05 4.72 -6.24
CA THR A 67 1.84 4.57 -4.81
C THR A 67 0.55 3.81 -4.58
N VAL A 68 0.59 2.90 -3.62
CA VAL A 68 -0.57 2.19 -3.13
C VAL A 68 -1.07 2.96 -1.91
N HIS A 69 -2.29 3.45 -1.95
CA HIS A 69 -2.93 4.15 -0.84
C HIS A 69 -4.09 3.29 -0.32
N GLN A 70 -4.11 3.08 0.97
CA GLN A 70 -5.20 2.44 1.70
C GLN A 70 -5.67 3.41 2.78
N GLY A 71 -6.91 3.86 2.69
CA GLY A 71 -7.59 4.62 3.74
C GLY A 71 -8.42 3.70 4.64
N GLU A 72 -8.79 4.16 5.83
CA GLU A 72 -9.63 3.38 6.77
C GLU A 72 -11.04 3.12 6.19
N ASP A 73 -11.50 3.99 5.28
CA ASP A 73 -12.82 3.91 4.62
C ASP A 73 -12.71 3.84 3.09
N MET A 74 -11.54 3.48 2.54
CA MET A 74 -11.33 3.52 1.11
C MET A 74 -10.65 2.29 0.57
N LEU A 75 -11.15 1.91 -0.55
CA LEU A 75 -10.57 1.04 -1.53
C LEU A 75 -9.13 1.39 -1.84
N LEU A 76 -8.37 0.37 -2.03
CA LEU A 76 -7.00 0.46 -2.42
C LEU A 76 -6.87 1.14 -3.78
N VAL A 77 -6.15 2.24 -3.83
CA VAL A 77 -5.84 2.97 -5.06
C VAL A 77 -4.39 2.77 -5.42
N ILE A 78 -4.11 2.11 -6.54
CA ILE A 78 -2.80 2.12 -7.18
C ILE A 78 -2.77 3.35 -8.09
N SER A 79 -2.03 4.38 -7.72
CA SER A 79 -1.94 5.62 -8.46
C SER A 79 -0.54 5.86 -8.98
N SER A 80 -0.43 6.22 -10.24
CA SER A 80 0.83 6.67 -10.85
C SER A 80 1.14 8.14 -10.53
N SER A 81 0.18 8.88 -9.98
CA SER A 81 0.35 10.27 -9.57
C SER A 81 -0.14 10.46 -8.15
N THR A 82 0.65 11.14 -7.35
CA THR A 82 0.41 11.51 -5.95
C THR A 82 -0.83 12.39 -5.74
N SER A 83 -1.70 12.55 -6.73
CA SER A 83 -2.74 13.57 -6.73
C SER A 83 -4.17 13.07 -6.59
N GLN A 84 -4.43 11.76 -6.63
CA GLN A 84 -5.82 11.29 -6.69
C GLN A 84 -6.51 11.10 -5.35
N TYR A 85 -5.77 10.87 -4.27
CA TYR A 85 -6.38 10.79 -2.93
C TYR A 85 -5.51 11.51 -1.91
N HIS A 86 -5.79 12.78 -1.69
CA HIS A 86 -5.44 13.47 -0.46
C HIS A 86 -6.57 13.35 0.56
N GLY A 87 -6.83 12.14 1.03
CA GLY A 87 -7.31 11.96 2.37
C GLY A 87 -6.10 12.18 3.27
N SER A 88 -6.06 13.34 3.91
CA SER A 88 -5.20 13.80 5.00
C SER A 88 -3.89 13.03 5.29
N ALA A 89 -3.03 12.82 4.29
CA ALA A 89 -1.63 12.53 4.57
C ALA A 89 -0.94 13.86 4.85
N TRP A 90 -0.76 14.15 6.13
CA TRP A 90 0.00 15.30 6.61
C TRP A 90 1.43 15.26 6.05
N THR A 91 1.70 16.13 5.09
CA THR A 91 3.08 16.43 4.66
C THR A 91 3.58 17.58 5.51
N PRO A 92 4.69 17.42 6.26
CA PRO A 92 5.24 18.52 7.04
C PRO A 92 5.62 19.67 6.11
N PRO A 93 5.36 20.93 6.48
CA PRO A 93 5.69 22.08 5.65
C PRO A 93 7.20 22.11 5.40
N LYS A 94 7.60 22.13 4.13
CA LYS A 94 8.99 22.34 3.72
C LYS A 94 9.43 23.70 4.25
N LYS A 95 10.32 23.72 5.24
CA LYS A 95 11.01 24.93 5.68
C LYS A 95 11.70 25.55 4.48
N GLY A 96 11.25 26.75 4.10
CA GLY A 96 11.83 27.52 3.02
C GLY A 96 13.32 27.76 3.26
N SER A 97 14.14 27.24 2.36
CA SER A 97 15.56 27.55 2.34
C SER A 97 15.75 29.00 1.93
N LYS A 98 16.08 29.85 2.89
CA LYS A 98 16.57 31.22 2.61
C LYS A 98 17.87 31.09 1.81
N LYS A 99 17.83 31.45 0.55
CA LYS A 99 19.03 31.65 -0.29
C LYS A 99 19.86 32.78 0.31
N LYS A 100 20.97 32.47 0.97
CA LYS A 100 22.03 33.44 1.28
C LYS A 100 22.83 33.68 -0.01
N LYS A 101 22.80 34.94 -0.49
CA LYS A 101 23.77 35.45 -1.49
C LYS A 101 25.17 35.40 -0.91
N LEU A 102 26.08 34.69 -1.56
CA LEU A 102 27.52 34.76 -1.28
C LEU A 102 28.11 35.87 -2.14
N THR A 103 28.56 36.89 -1.48
CA THR A 103 29.52 37.86 -2.02
C THR A 103 30.94 37.32 -1.84
N LYS A 104 31.72 37.34 -2.91
CA LYS A 104 33.13 36.99 -2.96
C LYS A 104 33.96 38.06 -2.27
N GLY A 105 34.80 37.67 -1.29
CA GLY A 105 35.91 38.45 -0.78
C GLY A 105 37.14 37.56 -0.61
N LYS A 106 38.21 37.89 -1.29
CA LYS A 106 39.56 37.30 -1.18
C LYS A 106 40.27 37.80 0.09
N GLY A 107 41.04 36.95 0.75
CA GLY A 107 42.06 37.43 1.70
C GLY A 107 42.63 36.37 2.65
N LYS A 108 43.76 35.87 2.30
CA LYS A 108 44.97 35.46 3.08
C LYS A 108 44.89 34.81 4.47
N ALA A 109 45.66 33.76 4.54
CA ALA A 109 46.06 32.96 5.69
C ALA A 109 46.80 33.75 6.78
N SER A 110 46.57 33.38 8.03
CA SER A 110 47.63 33.34 9.08
C SER A 110 47.15 32.44 10.24
N GLN A 111 48.07 31.57 10.64
CA GLN A 111 48.01 30.72 11.82
C GLN A 111 48.08 31.57 13.09
N ILE A 112 47.37 31.21 14.17
CA ILE A 112 47.85 31.39 15.56
C ILE A 112 47.04 30.48 16.53
N LYS A 113 47.77 29.60 17.12
CA LYS A 113 47.84 29.00 18.47
C LYS A 113 46.66 29.02 19.44
N LYS A 114 46.47 27.81 19.97
CA LYS A 114 45.76 27.43 21.20
C LYS A 114 46.01 28.34 22.40
N LYS A 115 44.96 28.66 23.16
CA LYS A 115 45.04 28.87 24.61
C LYS A 115 43.76 28.40 25.30
N THR A 116 43.92 27.43 26.14
CA THR A 116 43.07 26.95 27.20
C THR A 116 42.84 28.05 28.24
N THR A 117 41.59 28.26 28.66
CA THR A 117 41.34 29.01 29.90
C THR A 117 40.25 28.29 30.73
N VAL A 118 40.65 28.07 31.94
CA VAL A 118 40.01 27.39 33.06
C VAL A 118 38.92 28.27 33.67
N ARG A 119 37.86 27.64 34.08
CA ARG A 119 36.71 28.24 34.78
C ARG A 119 36.93 28.17 36.28
N PRO A 120 36.77 29.24 37.09
CA PRO A 120 36.80 29.14 38.55
C PRO A 120 35.37 28.94 39.11
N LYS A 121 35.29 28.12 40.17
CA LYS A 121 34.16 27.92 41.04
C LYS A 121 34.06 29.06 42.08
N PRO A 122 32.88 29.47 42.54
CA PRO A 122 32.75 30.32 43.73
C PRO A 122 32.62 29.46 45.00
N LYS A 123 33.35 29.92 46.01
CA LYS A 123 33.36 29.41 47.40
C LYS A 123 32.26 30.04 48.23
N VAL A 124 31.76 29.20 49.14
CA VAL A 124 30.87 29.52 50.27
C VAL A 124 31.62 30.38 51.31
N ALA A 125 30.96 31.35 51.91
CA ALA A 125 31.29 31.88 53.23
C ALA A 125 30.08 32.48 53.94
N ASN A 126 30.06 32.19 55.19
CA ASN A 126 29.09 32.25 56.27
C ASN A 126 28.58 33.63 56.66
N ASN A 127 27.45 33.51 57.38
CA ASN A 127 26.72 34.51 58.19
C ASN A 127 27.59 35.32 59.19
N PRO A 128 27.11 36.50 59.73
CA PRO A 128 26.28 36.47 60.94
C PRO A 128 25.17 37.55 61.07
N VAL A 129 24.05 37.14 61.67
CA VAL A 129 23.36 37.57 62.88
C VAL A 129 22.91 39.04 63.08
N VAL A 130 21.57 39.19 63.19
CA VAL A 130 20.69 40.00 64.10
C VAL A 130 20.57 41.52 63.89
N LYS A 131 19.37 41.96 63.59
CA LYS A 131 18.52 42.77 64.52
C LYS A 131 17.13 43.00 63.89
N GLU A 132 16.15 42.74 64.78
CA GLU A 132 14.74 43.04 64.63
C GLU A 132 14.49 44.55 64.47
N LYS A 133 13.48 44.87 63.63
CA LYS A 133 12.50 45.94 63.92
C LYS A 133 11.21 45.60 63.21
N GLU A 134 10.16 45.51 64.05
CA GLU A 134 8.78 45.48 63.65
C GLU A 134 8.43 46.74 62.85
N ASP A 135 7.71 46.55 61.78
CA ASP A 135 6.69 47.49 61.33
C ASP A 135 5.60 46.71 60.54
N THR A 136 4.44 46.79 61.11
CA THR A 136 3.13 46.36 60.66
C THR A 136 2.80 46.94 59.29
N ASN A 137 2.65 46.09 58.31
CA ASN A 137 1.80 46.36 57.16
C ASN A 137 1.10 45.08 56.70
N LEU A 138 -0.20 45.06 56.98
CA LEU A 138 -1.18 44.13 56.47
C LEU A 138 -1.28 44.20 54.93
N PHE A 139 -0.47 43.43 54.26
CA PHE A 139 -0.74 42.94 52.90
C PHE A 139 -0.54 41.45 52.93
N VAL A 140 -1.66 40.75 53.13
CA VAL A 140 -1.75 39.33 52.78
C VAL A 140 -1.46 39.24 51.28
N PRO A 141 -0.38 38.58 50.83
CA PRO A 141 -0.28 38.24 49.43
C PRO A 141 -1.40 37.22 49.17
N GLN A 142 -2.45 37.65 48.48
CA GLN A 142 -3.30 36.71 47.78
C GLN A 142 -2.35 35.81 46.97
N LYS A 143 -2.29 34.55 47.35
CA LYS A 143 -1.82 33.50 46.45
C LYS A 143 -2.63 33.66 45.19
N THR A 144 -2.10 34.35 44.20
CA THR A 144 -2.53 34.20 42.82
C THR A 144 -2.27 32.74 42.52
N THR A 145 -3.30 31.93 42.65
CA THR A 145 -3.33 30.62 42.05
C THR A 145 -3.07 30.89 40.60
N ASP A 146 -1.87 30.56 40.16
CA ASP A 146 -1.47 30.55 38.77
C ASP A 146 -2.36 29.48 38.13
N ASP A 147 -3.62 29.84 37.81
CA ASP A 147 -4.60 28.98 37.14
C ASP A 147 -4.18 28.77 35.69
N ARG A 148 -3.11 28.05 35.56
CA ARG A 148 -2.75 27.47 34.25
C ARG A 148 -3.87 26.50 33.90
N TRP A 149 -4.71 26.88 32.95
CA TRP A 149 -5.89 26.14 32.53
C TRP A 149 -5.65 24.62 32.40
N GLY A 150 -4.44 24.19 32.01
CA GLY A 150 -4.09 22.78 31.90
C GLY A 150 -3.82 22.05 33.23
N GLN A 151 -3.88 22.73 34.38
CA GLN A 151 -3.76 22.11 35.71
C GLN A 151 -5.10 22.00 36.45
N SER A 152 -6.11 22.73 35.99
CA SER A 152 -7.46 22.75 36.58
C SER A 152 -8.45 21.83 35.83
N LEU A 153 -8.08 21.29 34.64
CA LEU A 153 -8.96 20.40 33.91
C LEU A 153 -9.08 19.02 34.60
N PRO A 154 -10.29 18.45 34.65
CA PRO A 154 -10.48 17.05 35.04
C PRO A 154 -9.66 16.11 34.18
N GLU A 155 -9.19 14.99 34.75
CA GLU A 155 -8.38 14.02 34.05
C GLU A 155 -9.10 13.44 32.83
N GLU A 156 -10.40 13.20 32.94
CA GLU A 156 -11.25 12.66 31.87
C GLU A 156 -11.30 13.59 30.65
N VAL A 157 -11.33 14.90 30.88
CA VAL A 157 -11.31 15.90 29.81
C VAL A 157 -9.95 15.88 29.09
N LEU A 158 -8.85 15.78 29.85
CA LEU A 158 -7.51 15.63 29.26
C LEU A 158 -7.38 14.34 28.48
N VAL A 159 -7.89 13.21 28.98
CA VAL A 159 -7.92 11.93 28.26
C VAL A 159 -8.69 12.09 26.95
N SER A 160 -9.84 12.75 26.96
CA SER A 160 -10.64 12.99 25.75
C SER A 160 -9.91 13.86 24.74
N ILE A 161 -9.23 14.93 25.18
CA ILE A 161 -8.39 15.78 24.31
C ILE A 161 -7.23 14.96 23.72
N PHE A 162 -6.55 14.18 24.56
CA PHE A 162 -5.45 13.33 24.10
C PHE A 162 -5.93 12.26 23.13
N GLN A 163 -7.13 11.71 23.33
CA GLN A 163 -7.73 10.73 22.43
C GLN A 163 -7.91 11.30 21.01
N MET A 164 -8.40 12.55 20.89
CA MET A 164 -8.53 13.20 19.57
C MET A 164 -7.18 13.30 18.85
N VAL A 165 -6.11 13.67 19.57
CA VAL A 165 -4.77 13.75 18.97
C VAL A 165 -4.22 12.35 18.65
N VAL A 166 -4.42 11.36 19.53
CA VAL A 166 -3.98 9.98 19.33
C VAL A 166 -4.63 9.35 18.09
N VAL A 167 -5.89 9.66 17.83
CA VAL A 167 -6.60 9.19 16.63
C VAL A 167 -5.96 9.75 15.36
N GLN A 168 -5.53 11.01 15.36
CA GLN A 168 -4.95 11.67 14.20
C GLN A 168 -3.45 11.36 14.01
N ASP A 169 -2.66 11.49 15.07
CA ASP A 169 -1.19 11.48 15.02
C ASP A 169 -0.58 10.19 15.59
N GLY A 170 -1.38 9.35 16.23
CA GLY A 170 -0.94 8.14 16.93
C GLY A 170 -0.46 8.38 18.36
N ALA A 171 -0.45 7.31 19.15
CA ALA A 171 -0.07 7.38 20.58
C ALA A 171 1.41 7.75 20.78
N VAL A 172 2.30 7.21 19.96
CA VAL A 172 3.75 7.45 20.04
C VAL A 172 4.18 8.35 18.87
N PRO A 173 4.92 9.44 19.08
CA PRO A 173 5.57 9.89 20.31
C PRO A 173 4.74 10.88 21.16
N PHE A 174 3.48 11.17 20.79
CA PHE A 174 2.68 12.22 21.44
C PHE A 174 2.54 12.00 22.95
N LEU A 175 2.00 10.87 23.39
CA LEU A 175 1.78 10.58 24.80
C LEU A 175 3.06 10.58 25.64
N CYS A 176 4.18 10.11 25.02
CA CYS A 176 5.49 10.16 25.67
C CYS A 176 6.00 11.60 25.92
N ARG A 177 5.54 12.57 25.13
CA ARG A 177 5.90 13.99 25.30
C ARG A 177 5.01 14.69 26.30
N VAL A 178 3.69 14.56 26.14
CA VAL A 178 2.73 15.24 27.01
C VAL A 178 2.76 14.72 28.45
N GLY A 179 3.05 13.46 28.67
CA GLY A 179 3.26 12.89 30.01
C GLY A 179 4.44 13.47 30.80
N ARG A 180 5.25 14.34 30.19
CA ARG A 180 6.37 15.04 30.87
C ARG A 180 6.02 16.47 31.31
N VAL A 181 4.81 16.94 31.03
CA VAL A 181 4.40 18.33 31.31
C VAL A 181 4.16 18.52 32.79
N CYS A 182 3.29 17.73 33.41
CA CYS A 182 3.00 17.75 34.85
C CYS A 182 2.43 16.41 35.32
N ARG A 183 2.20 16.24 36.63
CA ARG A 183 1.67 14.98 37.19
C ARG A 183 0.29 14.63 36.64
N LEU A 184 -0.61 15.58 36.51
CA LEU A 184 -1.95 15.38 35.96
C LEU A 184 -1.91 14.95 34.52
N TRP A 185 -1.09 15.59 33.67
CA TRP A 185 -0.91 15.19 32.29
C TRP A 185 -0.24 13.81 32.14
N ASN A 186 0.63 13.46 33.11
CA ASN A 186 1.20 12.11 33.14
C ASN A 186 0.13 11.06 33.47
N ALA A 187 -0.74 11.34 34.46
CA ALA A 187 -1.85 10.45 34.79
C ALA A 187 -2.77 10.26 33.59
N ALA A 188 -3.25 11.33 32.97
CA ALA A 188 -4.09 11.29 31.78
C ALA A 188 -3.42 10.56 30.60
N ALA A 189 -2.13 10.85 30.31
CA ALA A 189 -1.37 10.16 29.26
C ALA A 189 -1.10 8.68 29.56
N SER A 190 -1.25 8.27 30.81
CA SER A 190 -1.08 6.88 31.24
C SER A 190 -2.35 6.06 31.11
N SER A 191 -3.48 6.70 30.83
CA SER A 191 -4.77 6.01 30.68
C SER A 191 -4.69 4.91 29.61
N PRO A 192 -5.03 3.65 29.94
CA PRO A 192 -4.88 2.52 29.02
C PRO A 192 -5.71 2.65 27.75
N VAL A 193 -6.78 3.44 27.76
CA VAL A 193 -7.64 3.70 26.61
C VAL A 193 -6.88 4.35 25.45
N LEU A 194 -5.91 5.21 25.76
CA LEU A 194 -5.08 5.92 24.77
C LEU A 194 -4.06 5.01 24.09
N TRP A 195 -3.76 3.84 24.67
CA TRP A 195 -2.77 2.90 24.20
C TRP A 195 -3.36 1.66 23.50
N ARG A 196 -4.65 1.70 23.15
CA ARG A 196 -5.30 0.59 22.43
C ARG A 196 -4.72 0.33 21.04
N LYS A 197 -4.23 1.38 20.37
CA LYS A 197 -3.58 1.31 19.06
C LYS A 197 -2.21 1.96 19.15
N VAL A 198 -1.15 1.19 18.99
CA VAL A 198 0.23 1.67 19.10
C VAL A 198 0.97 1.39 17.81
N THR A 199 1.55 2.44 17.23
CA THR A 199 2.44 2.36 16.08
C THR A 199 3.83 2.80 16.48
N VAL A 200 4.82 1.93 16.32
CA VAL A 200 6.23 2.21 16.57
C VAL A 200 6.96 2.20 15.23
N GLY A 201 7.34 3.38 14.76
CA GLY A 201 8.05 3.58 13.51
C GLY A 201 9.54 3.84 13.69
N HIS A 202 10.22 4.19 12.61
CA HIS A 202 11.66 4.51 12.64
C HIS A 202 12.00 5.87 13.27
N CYS A 203 11.08 6.52 13.92
CA CYS A 203 11.37 7.70 14.75
C CYS A 203 12.38 7.41 15.87
N TRP A 204 12.64 6.14 16.19
CA TRP A 204 13.58 5.66 17.20
C TRP A 204 15.00 5.46 16.68
N ILE A 205 15.19 5.34 15.36
CA ILE A 205 16.47 5.09 14.74
C ILE A 205 16.62 6.03 13.55
N ALA A 206 17.56 6.96 13.62
CA ALA A 206 17.86 7.80 12.47
C ALA A 206 18.30 6.92 11.28
N PRO A 207 17.73 7.09 10.08
CA PRO A 207 18.12 6.33 8.90
C PRO A 207 19.62 6.43 8.65
N GLY A 208 20.29 5.30 8.43
CA GLY A 208 21.72 5.24 8.14
C GLY A 208 22.65 5.23 9.35
N LYS A 209 22.14 5.26 10.58
CA LYS A 209 22.98 5.06 11.78
C LYS A 209 22.88 3.61 12.22
N THR A 210 24.04 2.97 12.41
CA THR A 210 24.12 1.67 13.08
C THR A 210 23.79 1.84 14.56
N GLN A 211 22.92 0.98 15.09
CA GLN A 211 22.64 0.98 16.53
C GLN A 211 23.87 0.54 17.31
N LEU A 212 24.27 1.38 18.24
CA LEU A 212 25.27 0.99 19.24
C LEU A 212 24.62 0.00 20.22
N PRO A 213 25.37 -0.99 20.74
CA PRO A 213 24.83 -1.99 21.69
C PRO A 213 24.12 -1.37 22.90
N LYS A 214 24.65 -0.26 23.44
CA LYS A 214 24.01 0.49 24.53
C LYS A 214 22.65 1.10 24.13
N THR A 215 22.50 1.51 22.87
CA THR A 215 21.23 2.06 22.37
C THR A 215 20.22 0.93 22.19
N GLU A 216 20.66 -0.22 21.71
CA GLU A 216 19.84 -1.42 21.55
C GLU A 216 19.28 -1.90 22.90
N MET A 217 20.12 -1.96 23.93
CA MET A 217 19.70 -2.29 25.30
C MET A 217 18.64 -1.31 25.81
N LYS A 218 18.86 0.00 25.66
CA LYS A 218 17.90 1.02 26.08
C LYS A 218 16.56 0.93 25.34
N ILE A 219 16.57 0.53 24.06
CA ILE A 219 15.35 0.31 23.30
C ILE A 219 14.57 -0.85 23.89
N LYS A 220 15.22 -1.97 24.18
CA LYS A 220 14.59 -3.13 24.82
C LYS A 220 14.01 -2.76 26.18
N GLU A 221 14.80 -2.18 27.07
CA GLU A 221 14.36 -1.72 28.40
C GLU A 221 13.17 -0.77 28.33
N THR A 222 13.20 0.20 27.38
CA THR A 222 12.08 1.14 27.22
C THR A 222 10.84 0.42 26.70
N PHE A 223 11.01 -0.53 25.78
CA PHE A 223 9.91 -1.28 25.19
C PHE A 223 9.25 -2.19 26.24
N ASP A 224 10.04 -2.88 27.04
CA ASP A 224 9.57 -3.71 28.15
C ASP A 224 8.79 -2.89 29.15
N TRP A 225 9.36 -1.74 29.56
CA TRP A 225 8.68 -0.84 30.48
C TRP A 225 7.32 -0.36 29.93
N MET A 226 7.26 -0.02 28.64
CA MET A 226 6.01 0.39 27.98
C MET A 226 5.00 -0.74 27.93
N ALA A 227 5.42 -1.96 27.59
CA ALA A 227 4.55 -3.13 27.52
C ALA A 227 3.91 -3.42 28.88
N GLN A 228 4.70 -3.40 29.94
CA GLN A 228 4.23 -3.67 31.29
C GLN A 228 3.37 -2.55 31.89
N ASN A 229 3.64 -1.27 31.57
CA ASN A 229 3.02 -0.15 32.26
C ASN A 229 1.99 0.63 31.42
N ARG A 230 1.91 0.40 30.10
CA ARG A 230 1.06 1.19 29.20
C ARG A 230 0.16 0.32 28.31
N PHE A 231 0.59 -0.87 27.93
CA PHE A 231 -0.07 -1.67 26.89
C PHE A 231 -1.09 -2.68 27.43
N SER A 232 -1.55 -2.56 28.66
CA SER A 232 -2.52 -3.50 29.26
C SER A 232 -3.82 -3.65 28.43
N GLN A 233 -4.24 -2.61 27.70
CA GLN A 233 -5.42 -2.62 26.83
C GLN A 233 -5.07 -2.57 25.34
N LEU A 234 -3.83 -2.90 24.97
CA LEU A 234 -3.38 -2.89 23.58
C LEU A 234 -4.16 -3.90 22.74
N ARG A 235 -4.75 -3.44 21.66
CA ARG A 235 -5.49 -4.25 20.69
C ARG A 235 -4.81 -4.31 19.34
N ASN A 236 -4.20 -3.20 18.91
CA ASN A 236 -3.58 -3.09 17.61
C ASN A 236 -2.13 -2.63 17.78
N PHE A 237 -1.20 -3.50 17.45
CA PHE A 237 0.23 -3.19 17.47
C PHE A 237 0.79 -3.12 16.07
N SER A 238 1.49 -2.02 15.76
CA SER A 238 2.16 -1.83 14.47
C SER A 238 3.62 -1.46 14.66
N LEU A 239 4.50 -2.22 13.98
CA LEU A 239 5.94 -1.99 13.96
C LEU A 239 6.39 -1.75 12.52
N SER A 240 7.15 -0.69 12.26
CA SER A 240 7.56 -0.38 10.90
C SER A 240 9.03 0.05 10.80
N HIS A 241 9.70 -0.45 9.74
CA HIS A 241 11.09 -0.12 9.38
C HIS A 241 12.13 -0.51 10.45
N TRP A 242 11.90 -1.59 11.18
CA TRP A 242 12.85 -2.14 12.13
C TRP A 242 13.70 -3.24 11.47
N LYS A 243 15.02 -3.17 11.69
CA LYS A 243 15.97 -4.17 11.19
C LYS A 243 16.52 -5.09 12.27
N LYS A 244 16.32 -4.74 13.54
CA LYS A 244 16.76 -5.50 14.71
C LYS A 244 15.66 -5.50 15.75
N ASN A 245 15.70 -6.48 16.65
CA ASN A 245 14.76 -6.62 17.78
C ASN A 245 13.28 -6.77 17.39
N VAL A 246 12.99 -7.16 16.15
CA VAL A 246 11.60 -7.36 15.69
C VAL A 246 10.97 -8.54 16.43
N THR A 247 11.67 -9.69 16.46
CA THR A 247 11.25 -10.88 17.20
C THR A 247 11.01 -10.55 18.67
N TYR A 248 11.98 -9.92 19.32
CA TYR A 248 11.88 -9.50 20.72
C TYR A 248 10.66 -8.62 20.99
N ALA A 249 10.41 -7.64 20.14
CA ALA A 249 9.25 -6.74 20.29
C ALA A 249 7.92 -7.49 20.19
N VAL A 250 7.82 -8.48 19.29
CA VAL A 250 6.62 -9.31 19.14
C VAL A 250 6.45 -10.24 20.35
N GLU A 251 7.51 -10.87 20.82
CA GLU A 251 7.50 -11.73 22.01
C GLU A 251 7.04 -10.96 23.25
N VAL A 252 7.59 -9.78 23.51
CA VAL A 252 7.18 -8.92 24.63
C VAL A 252 5.72 -8.49 24.52
N VAL A 253 5.27 -8.08 23.32
CA VAL A 253 3.85 -7.70 23.13
C VAL A 253 2.94 -8.90 23.33
N SER A 254 3.31 -10.09 22.86
CA SER A 254 2.49 -11.28 23.07
C SER A 254 2.32 -11.62 24.54
N GLN A 255 3.40 -11.53 25.33
CA GLN A 255 3.41 -11.86 26.75
C GLN A 255 2.60 -10.87 27.61
N PHE A 256 2.74 -9.57 27.35
CA PHE A 256 2.15 -8.53 28.20
C PHE A 256 0.82 -7.95 27.69
N CYS A 257 0.38 -8.30 26.47
CA CYS A 257 -0.82 -7.72 25.86
C CYS A 257 -1.86 -8.79 25.49
N PRO A 258 -2.60 -9.36 26.43
CA PRO A 258 -3.54 -10.47 26.19
C PRO A 258 -4.72 -10.09 25.28
N HIS A 259 -4.99 -8.78 25.13
CA HIS A 259 -6.07 -8.26 24.28
C HIS A 259 -5.64 -7.96 22.85
N LEU A 260 -4.43 -8.38 22.43
CA LEU A 260 -3.91 -8.14 21.09
C LEU A 260 -4.81 -8.81 20.03
N ARG A 261 -5.36 -7.99 19.12
CA ARG A 261 -6.24 -8.43 18.03
C ARG A 261 -5.60 -8.31 16.66
N SER A 262 -4.71 -7.34 16.47
CA SER A 262 -4.07 -7.10 15.19
C SER A 262 -2.59 -6.81 15.37
N LEU A 263 -1.76 -7.57 14.65
CA LEU A 263 -0.32 -7.42 14.57
C LEU A 263 0.07 -6.99 13.16
N LYS A 264 0.68 -5.81 13.04
CA LYS A 264 1.18 -5.28 11.78
C LYS A 264 2.69 -5.08 11.83
N ILE A 265 3.43 -5.80 11.00
CA ILE A 265 4.89 -5.71 10.87
C ILE A 265 5.20 -5.32 9.42
N SER A 266 5.61 -4.07 9.19
CA SER A 266 5.81 -3.57 7.83
C SER A 266 7.24 -3.05 7.62
N TYR A 267 7.86 -3.45 6.50
CA TYR A 267 9.24 -3.08 6.16
C TYR A 267 10.27 -3.46 7.24
N CYS A 268 10.03 -4.57 7.93
CA CYS A 268 10.88 -5.09 8.98
C CYS A 268 11.67 -6.32 8.51
N THR A 269 12.79 -6.61 9.16
CA THR A 269 13.60 -7.80 8.89
C THR A 269 13.91 -8.54 10.18
N GLY A 270 14.10 -9.85 10.10
CA GLY A 270 14.54 -10.66 11.24
C GLY A 270 13.43 -11.09 12.20
N LEU A 271 12.20 -11.28 11.70
CA LEU A 271 11.12 -11.90 12.46
C LEU A 271 11.32 -13.43 12.44
N ALA A 272 11.68 -14.00 13.58
CA ALA A 272 11.97 -15.43 13.74
C ALA A 272 10.72 -16.25 14.07
N ALA A 273 10.82 -17.58 13.95
CA ALA A 273 9.74 -18.51 14.27
C ALA A 273 9.31 -18.43 15.75
N THR A 274 10.25 -18.15 16.66
CA THR A 274 9.97 -18.00 18.10
C THR A 274 8.91 -16.94 18.41
N ALA A 275 8.84 -15.87 17.62
CA ALA A 275 7.80 -14.84 17.76
C ALA A 275 6.40 -15.40 17.50
N PHE A 276 6.25 -16.24 16.48
CA PHE A 276 4.96 -16.90 16.17
C PHE A 276 4.58 -17.93 17.22
N HIS A 277 5.56 -18.67 17.73
CA HIS A 277 5.35 -19.57 18.85
C HIS A 277 4.86 -18.82 20.11
N SER A 278 5.49 -17.69 20.44
CA SER A 278 5.07 -16.84 21.56
C SER A 278 3.65 -16.28 21.36
N LEU A 279 3.29 -15.88 20.12
CA LEU A 279 1.93 -15.46 19.79
C LEU A 279 0.91 -16.60 20.02
N GLY A 280 1.25 -17.82 19.64
CA GLY A 280 0.40 -19.00 19.87
C GLY A 280 0.14 -19.25 21.35
N LEU A 281 1.15 -19.09 22.20
CA LEU A 281 1.03 -19.29 23.63
C LEU A 281 0.20 -18.21 24.34
N HIS A 282 0.35 -16.95 23.95
CA HIS A 282 -0.12 -15.82 24.77
C HIS A 282 -1.23 -14.97 24.11
N SER A 283 -1.38 -15.00 22.77
CA SER A 283 -2.26 -14.07 22.05
C SER A 283 -3.52 -14.77 21.50
N GLN A 284 -4.37 -15.29 22.37
CA GLN A 284 -5.59 -16.02 22.02
C GLN A 284 -6.69 -15.13 21.36
N SER A 285 -6.54 -13.81 21.41
CA SER A 285 -7.47 -12.85 20.80
C SER A 285 -7.00 -12.35 19.42
N LEU A 286 -5.85 -12.83 18.91
CA LEU A 286 -5.26 -12.35 17.67
C LEU A 286 -6.11 -12.78 16.47
N GLN A 287 -6.59 -11.79 15.69
CA GLN A 287 -7.47 -11.98 14.53
C GLN A 287 -6.84 -11.51 13.22
N GLY A 288 -5.84 -10.65 13.28
CA GLY A 288 -5.23 -10.06 12.09
C GLY A 288 -3.71 -10.06 12.12
N ILE A 289 -3.10 -10.52 11.02
CA ILE A 289 -1.65 -10.54 10.82
C ILE A 289 -1.33 -9.85 9.50
N ASP A 290 -0.58 -8.74 9.57
CA ASP A 290 -0.08 -7.99 8.42
C ASP A 290 1.45 -8.00 8.42
N LEU A 291 2.04 -8.73 7.46
CA LEU A 291 3.48 -8.90 7.28
C LEU A 291 3.98 -8.31 5.96
N GLN A 292 3.27 -7.33 5.42
CA GLN A 292 3.60 -6.74 4.13
C GLN A 292 4.98 -6.09 4.13
N TYR A 293 5.74 -6.36 3.07
CA TYR A 293 7.10 -5.85 2.84
C TYR A 293 8.12 -6.22 3.93
N SER A 294 7.83 -7.26 4.73
CA SER A 294 8.69 -7.72 5.81
C SER A 294 9.32 -9.07 5.51
N GLU A 295 10.49 -9.31 6.09
CA GLU A 295 11.17 -10.60 6.05
C GLU A 295 10.91 -11.36 7.36
N PHE A 296 10.40 -12.57 7.24
CA PHE A 296 10.05 -13.44 8.36
C PHE A 296 10.34 -14.90 8.03
N GLN A 297 10.45 -15.73 9.06
CA GLN A 297 10.57 -17.18 8.91
C GLN A 297 9.19 -17.77 8.65
N VAL A 298 9.02 -18.30 7.44
CA VAL A 298 7.73 -18.78 6.93
C VAL A 298 7.25 -20.01 7.70
N GLU A 299 8.19 -20.87 8.08
CA GLU A 299 7.92 -22.09 8.83
C GLU A 299 7.17 -21.80 10.14
N GLY A 300 7.61 -20.78 10.89
CA GLY A 300 6.96 -20.39 12.14
C GLY A 300 5.54 -19.88 11.94
N LEU A 301 5.30 -19.12 10.85
CA LEU A 301 3.94 -18.68 10.52
C LEU A 301 3.06 -19.84 10.07
N LEU A 302 3.59 -20.79 9.30
CA LEU A 302 2.84 -21.99 8.87
C LEU A 302 2.41 -22.81 10.08
N GLU A 303 3.31 -23.11 11.01
CA GLU A 303 3.01 -23.83 12.25
C GLU A 303 1.96 -23.07 13.09
N TYR A 304 2.09 -21.74 13.18
CA TYR A 304 1.10 -20.91 13.85
C TYR A 304 -0.29 -21.01 13.20
N LEU A 305 -0.38 -20.95 11.87
CA LEU A 305 -1.66 -21.04 11.15
C LEU A 305 -2.27 -22.45 11.22
N GLU A 306 -1.47 -23.50 11.26
CA GLU A 306 -1.96 -24.88 11.46
C GLU A 306 -2.62 -25.06 12.84
N ASN A 307 -2.08 -24.44 13.89
CA ASN A 307 -2.57 -24.58 15.25
C ASN A 307 -3.60 -23.53 15.68
N HIS A 308 -3.49 -22.29 15.16
CA HIS A 308 -4.28 -21.14 15.60
C HIS A 308 -4.98 -20.40 14.44
N GLY A 309 -4.95 -20.94 13.23
CA GLY A 309 -5.50 -20.26 12.05
C GLY A 309 -7.01 -20.07 12.07
N SER A 310 -7.75 -20.89 12.81
CA SER A 310 -9.21 -20.77 12.94
C SER A 310 -9.66 -19.46 13.60
N GLN A 311 -8.82 -18.83 14.42
CA GLN A 311 -9.13 -17.51 15.00
C GLN A 311 -8.78 -16.35 14.08
N ILE A 312 -8.01 -16.59 13.00
CA ILE A 312 -7.48 -15.56 12.12
C ILE A 312 -8.52 -15.16 11.07
N LYS A 313 -8.83 -13.86 11.05
CA LYS A 313 -9.77 -13.24 10.12
C LYS A 313 -9.10 -12.44 9.01
N GLN A 314 -7.86 -11.99 9.24
CA GLN A 314 -7.15 -11.13 8.29
C GLN A 314 -5.70 -11.56 8.14
N ILE A 315 -5.28 -11.82 6.91
CA ILE A 315 -3.89 -12.13 6.55
C ILE A 315 -3.47 -11.25 5.39
N LEU A 316 -2.39 -10.51 5.58
CA LEU A 316 -1.78 -9.68 4.56
C LEU A 316 -0.28 -9.97 4.49
N PHE A 317 0.23 -10.29 3.32
CA PHE A 317 1.67 -10.56 3.15
C PHE A 317 2.16 -10.18 1.75
N THR A 318 3.49 -10.05 1.63
CA THR A 318 4.14 -9.82 0.33
C THR A 318 4.65 -11.14 -0.20
N HIS A 319 4.20 -11.50 -1.41
CA HIS A 319 4.62 -12.71 -2.10
C HIS A 319 6.11 -12.68 -2.45
N GLY A 320 6.75 -13.83 -2.36
CA GLY A 320 8.14 -14.09 -2.72
C GLY A 320 8.43 -15.59 -2.69
N ILE A 321 9.51 -16.01 -3.32
CA ILE A 321 9.88 -17.43 -3.48
C ILE A 321 9.87 -18.22 -2.15
N LYS A 322 10.20 -17.55 -1.05
CA LYS A 322 10.28 -18.20 0.26
C LYS A 322 8.91 -18.45 0.92
N ASN A 323 7.86 -17.73 0.49
CA ASN A 323 6.54 -17.80 1.14
C ASN A 323 5.41 -18.34 0.25
N ASP A 324 5.74 -19.03 -0.84
CA ASP A 324 4.76 -19.67 -1.73
C ASP A 324 3.85 -20.66 -1.00
N ARG A 325 4.36 -21.29 0.06
CA ARG A 325 3.63 -22.27 0.87
C ARG A 325 2.50 -21.65 1.70
N LEU A 326 2.51 -20.34 1.97
CA LEU A 326 1.47 -19.69 2.78
C LEU A 326 0.11 -19.76 2.10
N LEU A 327 0.02 -19.42 0.82
CA LEU A 327 -1.24 -19.51 0.09
C LEU A 327 -1.71 -20.97 -0.01
N SER A 328 -0.77 -21.90 -0.17
CA SER A 328 -1.09 -23.33 -0.18
C SER A 328 -1.65 -23.81 1.16
N ALA A 329 -1.14 -23.34 2.30
CA ALA A 329 -1.68 -23.68 3.62
C ALA A 329 -3.11 -23.11 3.79
N ILE A 330 -3.34 -21.87 3.39
CA ILE A 330 -4.67 -21.24 3.44
C ILE A 330 -5.67 -22.04 2.59
N THR A 331 -5.30 -22.44 1.36
CA THR A 331 -6.17 -23.22 0.47
C THR A 331 -6.41 -24.66 0.96
N LYS A 332 -5.61 -25.17 1.90
CA LYS A 332 -5.84 -26.44 2.59
C LYS A 332 -6.77 -26.33 3.81
N GLY A 333 -7.24 -25.14 4.14
CA GLY A 333 -8.22 -24.91 5.21
C GLY A 333 -7.62 -24.52 6.56
N SER A 334 -6.36 -24.04 6.59
CA SER A 334 -5.77 -23.57 7.87
C SER A 334 -6.51 -22.38 8.48
N CYS A 335 -7.24 -21.58 7.67
CA CYS A 335 -7.92 -20.36 8.12
C CYS A 335 -9.38 -20.31 7.64
N PRO A 336 -10.30 -21.13 8.19
CA PRO A 336 -11.69 -21.22 7.71
C PRO A 336 -12.51 -19.95 7.96
N ASP A 337 -12.13 -19.15 8.94
CA ASP A 337 -12.81 -17.92 9.32
C ASP A 337 -12.20 -16.64 8.70
N LEU A 338 -11.39 -16.83 7.65
CA LEU A 338 -10.73 -15.71 6.97
C LEU A 338 -11.74 -14.80 6.27
N GLU A 339 -11.72 -13.52 6.64
CA GLU A 339 -12.56 -12.46 6.07
C GLU A 339 -11.79 -11.56 5.08
N LEU A 340 -10.47 -11.39 5.28
CA LEU A 340 -9.60 -10.59 4.42
C LEU A 340 -8.31 -11.32 4.08
N LEU A 341 -8.07 -11.48 2.79
CA LEU A 341 -6.80 -11.97 2.25
C LEU A 341 -6.21 -10.93 1.29
N GLU A 342 -5.00 -10.46 1.59
CA GLU A 342 -4.25 -9.59 0.70
C GLU A 342 -2.87 -10.14 0.43
N VAL A 343 -2.57 -10.32 -0.85
CA VAL A 343 -1.25 -10.72 -1.34
C VAL A 343 -0.74 -9.66 -2.28
N ASN A 344 0.41 -9.08 -1.98
CA ASN A 344 1.05 -8.12 -2.87
C ASN A 344 2.45 -8.58 -3.28
N THR A 345 3.03 -7.94 -4.29
CA THR A 345 4.45 -8.09 -4.63
C THR A 345 5.16 -6.75 -4.57
N LYS A 346 6.50 -6.79 -4.50
CA LYS A 346 7.31 -5.59 -4.68
C LYS A 346 7.15 -5.09 -6.12
N LEU A 347 7.07 -3.78 -6.29
CA LEU A 347 6.78 -3.14 -7.58
C LEU A 347 7.80 -3.49 -8.68
N ASP A 348 9.06 -3.71 -8.30
CA ASP A 348 10.15 -4.05 -9.21
C ASP A 348 10.39 -5.57 -9.29
N SER A 349 9.50 -6.39 -8.72
CA SER A 349 9.64 -7.83 -8.73
C SER A 349 9.41 -8.38 -10.14
N LYS A 350 10.35 -9.19 -10.63
CA LYS A 350 10.17 -9.97 -11.86
C LYS A 350 9.27 -11.17 -11.61
N ASP A 351 9.25 -11.67 -10.39
CA ASP A 351 8.49 -12.83 -9.95
C ASP A 351 7.15 -12.38 -9.36
N CYS A 352 6.27 -11.89 -10.22
CA CYS A 352 4.92 -11.48 -9.83
C CYS A 352 3.85 -12.54 -10.15
N GLU A 353 4.25 -13.68 -10.71
CA GLU A 353 3.34 -14.77 -11.05
C GLU A 353 3.05 -15.62 -9.81
N LEU A 354 1.79 -15.79 -9.48
CA LEU A 354 1.34 -16.57 -8.34
C LEU A 354 0.29 -17.58 -8.79
N PRO A 355 0.56 -18.89 -8.67
CA PRO A 355 -0.45 -19.89 -8.89
C PRO A 355 -1.51 -19.80 -7.80
N VAL A 356 -2.76 -19.56 -8.21
CA VAL A 356 -3.91 -19.47 -7.29
C VAL A 356 -4.92 -20.56 -7.67
N PHE A 357 -5.19 -21.44 -6.72
CA PHE A 357 -6.23 -22.46 -6.86
C PHE A 357 -7.55 -21.88 -6.33
N ILE A 358 -8.25 -21.15 -7.18
CA ILE A 358 -9.46 -20.40 -6.80
C ILE A 358 -10.51 -21.30 -6.15
N HIS A 359 -10.82 -22.44 -6.76
CA HIS A 359 -11.80 -23.37 -6.20
C HIS A 359 -11.41 -23.87 -4.80
N ALA A 360 -10.15 -24.22 -4.58
CA ALA A 360 -9.68 -24.63 -3.26
C ALA A 360 -9.79 -23.48 -2.24
N LEU A 361 -9.54 -22.24 -2.66
CA LEU A 361 -9.70 -21.06 -1.81
C LEU A 361 -11.17 -20.79 -1.48
N GLN A 362 -12.08 -20.96 -2.43
CA GLN A 362 -13.54 -20.83 -2.22
C GLN A 362 -14.04 -21.84 -1.18
N MET A 363 -13.57 -23.08 -1.27
CA MET A 363 -13.90 -24.13 -0.30
C MET A 363 -13.31 -23.86 1.09
N ALA A 364 -12.07 -23.41 1.13
CA ALA A 364 -11.33 -23.23 2.38
C ALA A 364 -11.73 -21.96 3.15
N CYS A 365 -12.16 -20.89 2.44
CA CYS A 365 -12.42 -19.58 3.03
C CYS A 365 -13.82 -19.05 2.64
N PRO A 366 -14.92 -19.70 3.07
CA PRO A 366 -16.29 -19.32 2.67
C PRO A 366 -16.73 -17.95 3.24
N LYS A 367 -16.04 -17.45 4.28
CA LYS A 367 -16.34 -16.16 4.92
C LYS A 367 -15.58 -14.98 4.32
N LEU A 368 -14.85 -15.19 3.23
CA LEU A 368 -14.03 -14.16 2.62
C LEU A 368 -14.88 -13.00 2.08
N LYS A 369 -14.61 -11.79 2.59
CA LYS A 369 -15.27 -10.53 2.21
C LYS A 369 -14.39 -9.68 1.32
N THR A 370 -13.09 -9.71 1.56
CA THR A 370 -12.10 -8.91 0.82
C THR A 370 -10.99 -9.80 0.31
N PHE A 371 -10.81 -9.83 -1.00
CA PHE A 371 -9.73 -10.55 -1.65
C PHE A 371 -8.93 -9.60 -2.55
N ARG A 372 -7.65 -9.40 -2.20
CA ARG A 372 -6.77 -8.47 -2.92
C ARG A 372 -5.49 -9.15 -3.38
N MET A 373 -5.21 -9.05 -4.67
CA MET A 373 -3.96 -9.47 -5.31
C MET A 373 -3.32 -8.26 -5.98
N LEU A 374 -2.38 -7.62 -5.29
CA LEU A 374 -1.82 -6.35 -5.71
C LEU A 374 -0.48 -6.53 -6.40
N ASN A 375 -0.40 -6.08 -7.64
CA ASN A 375 0.78 -6.26 -8.48
C ASN A 375 1.21 -7.73 -8.61
N VAL A 376 0.27 -8.64 -8.48
CA VAL A 376 0.40 -10.08 -8.68
C VAL A 376 -0.25 -10.44 -10.00
N ARG A 377 0.38 -11.32 -10.78
CA ARG A 377 -0.26 -11.97 -11.90
C ARG A 377 -0.76 -13.34 -11.48
N PRO A 378 -2.05 -13.48 -11.15
CA PRO A 378 -2.59 -14.77 -10.78
C PRO A 378 -2.54 -15.71 -11.97
N LEU A 379 -1.90 -16.86 -11.79
CA LEU A 379 -1.99 -17.99 -12.70
C LEU A 379 -3.15 -18.85 -12.22
N HIS A 380 -4.30 -18.65 -12.82
CA HIS A 380 -5.50 -19.43 -12.52
C HIS A 380 -5.29 -20.89 -12.95
N LYS A 381 -5.33 -21.81 -11.99
CA LYS A 381 -5.30 -23.24 -12.26
C LYS A 381 -6.68 -23.82 -12.03
N THR A 382 -7.36 -24.18 -13.12
CA THR A 382 -8.56 -25.00 -13.07
C THR A 382 -8.18 -26.47 -12.86
N MET A 383 -8.79 -27.10 -11.89
CA MET A 383 -8.77 -28.56 -11.80
C MET A 383 -9.65 -29.12 -12.92
N ARG A 384 -9.08 -29.92 -13.83
CA ARG A 384 -9.72 -30.39 -15.05
C ARG A 384 -10.94 -31.31 -14.84
N ASN A 385 -11.27 -31.70 -13.62
CA ASN A 385 -12.22 -32.77 -13.34
C ASN A 385 -13.42 -32.44 -12.46
N SER A 386 -13.76 -31.18 -12.24
CA SER A 386 -14.99 -30.88 -11.51
C SER A 386 -16.03 -30.27 -12.45
N ALA A 387 -16.91 -31.13 -12.96
CA ALA A 387 -18.18 -30.72 -13.57
C ALA A 387 -19.16 -30.15 -12.53
N ASP A 388 -18.78 -30.14 -11.24
CA ASP A 388 -19.64 -29.73 -10.15
C ASP A 388 -19.25 -28.36 -9.60
N SER A 389 -20.20 -27.45 -9.85
CA SER A 389 -20.50 -26.24 -9.10
C SER A 389 -19.30 -25.45 -8.56
N THR A 390 -18.94 -24.43 -9.26
CA THR A 390 -18.23 -23.29 -8.72
C THR A 390 -19.05 -22.71 -7.56
N LEU A 391 -18.56 -22.83 -6.33
CA LEU A 391 -19.25 -22.32 -5.14
C LEU A 391 -19.19 -20.80 -5.05
N GLY A 392 -18.18 -20.18 -5.69
CA GLY A 392 -17.91 -18.75 -5.61
C GLY A 392 -17.51 -18.31 -4.20
N PHE A 393 -17.56 -17.00 -3.98
CA PHE A 393 -17.36 -16.36 -2.68
C PHE A 393 -18.66 -15.64 -2.28
N PRO A 394 -19.58 -16.28 -1.54
CA PRO A 394 -20.93 -15.74 -1.31
C PRO A 394 -20.96 -14.44 -0.50
N LEU A 395 -19.91 -14.19 0.31
CA LEU A 395 -19.81 -13.00 1.16
C LEU A 395 -18.83 -11.95 0.61
N LEU A 396 -18.28 -12.15 -0.59
CA LEU A 396 -17.29 -11.25 -1.14
C LEU A 396 -17.90 -9.88 -1.47
N GLU A 397 -17.34 -8.84 -0.87
CA GLU A 397 -17.70 -7.44 -1.04
C GLU A 397 -16.68 -6.69 -1.89
N GLU A 398 -15.41 -7.11 -1.84
CA GLU A 398 -14.31 -6.46 -2.55
C GLU A 398 -13.39 -7.49 -3.22
N LEU A 399 -13.19 -7.32 -4.54
CA LEU A 399 -12.13 -7.99 -5.29
C LEU A 399 -11.19 -6.95 -5.90
N CYS A 400 -9.89 -7.09 -5.61
CA CYS A 400 -8.86 -6.28 -6.26
C CYS A 400 -7.80 -7.17 -6.90
N ILE A 401 -7.64 -7.04 -8.22
CA ILE A 401 -6.60 -7.74 -9.01
C ILE A 401 -5.77 -6.70 -9.77
N ALA A 402 -5.48 -5.58 -9.11
CA ALA A 402 -4.77 -4.49 -9.72
C ALA A 402 -3.29 -4.83 -9.91
N THR A 403 -2.79 -4.64 -11.13
CA THR A 403 -1.41 -4.93 -11.49
C THR A 403 -0.78 -3.80 -12.30
N THR A 404 0.52 -3.66 -12.17
CA THR A 404 1.33 -2.70 -12.94
C THR A 404 1.88 -3.30 -14.23
N SER A 405 1.79 -4.60 -14.39
CA SER A 405 2.08 -5.32 -15.63
C SER A 405 0.79 -5.83 -16.25
N CYS A 406 0.80 -6.06 -17.57
CA CYS A 406 -0.37 -6.61 -18.25
C CYS A 406 -0.78 -7.95 -17.64
N SER A 407 -2.00 -8.04 -17.15
CA SER A 407 -2.59 -9.28 -16.69
C SER A 407 -3.06 -10.14 -17.86
N TYR A 408 -2.91 -11.45 -17.72
CA TYR A 408 -3.45 -12.42 -18.69
C TYR A 408 -4.90 -12.84 -18.37
N MET A 409 -5.47 -12.32 -17.28
CA MET A 409 -6.81 -12.63 -16.83
C MET A 409 -7.85 -12.36 -17.92
N THR A 410 -8.71 -13.32 -18.17
CA THR A 410 -9.81 -13.28 -19.14
C THR A 410 -11.15 -13.13 -18.42
N ASP A 411 -12.22 -12.89 -19.19
CA ASP A 411 -13.58 -12.85 -18.68
C ASP A 411 -13.98 -14.16 -17.98
N LYS A 412 -13.51 -15.30 -18.53
CA LYS A 412 -13.74 -16.60 -17.91
C LYS A 412 -13.06 -16.74 -16.55
N ASP A 413 -11.81 -16.33 -16.44
CA ASP A 413 -11.07 -16.38 -15.17
C ASP A 413 -11.75 -15.50 -14.12
N LEU A 414 -12.24 -14.31 -14.53
CA LEU A 414 -12.99 -13.41 -13.66
C LEU A 414 -14.32 -14.00 -13.23
N TRP A 415 -15.03 -14.66 -14.16
CA TRP A 415 -16.27 -15.37 -13.88
C TRP A 415 -16.06 -16.51 -12.88
N ASP A 416 -15.01 -17.32 -13.06
CA ASP A 416 -14.68 -18.44 -12.16
C ASP A 416 -14.39 -17.95 -10.73
N ILE A 417 -13.83 -16.74 -10.58
CA ILE A 417 -13.59 -16.12 -9.26
C ILE A 417 -14.89 -15.61 -8.65
N LEU A 418 -15.72 -14.94 -9.46
CA LEU A 418 -16.88 -14.16 -8.99
C LEU A 418 -18.21 -14.90 -9.12
N PHE A 419 -18.22 -16.12 -9.63
CA PHE A 419 -19.44 -16.93 -9.67
C PHE A 419 -20.06 -16.99 -8.27
N GLY A 420 -21.34 -16.66 -8.14
CA GLY A 420 -22.04 -16.62 -6.85
C GLY A 420 -21.72 -15.42 -5.94
N SER A 421 -20.81 -14.53 -6.34
CA SER A 421 -20.45 -13.33 -5.54
C SER A 421 -21.45 -12.19 -5.77
N THR A 422 -22.67 -12.35 -5.29
CA THR A 422 -23.76 -11.38 -5.50
C THR A 422 -23.60 -10.10 -4.67
N ARG A 423 -22.81 -10.14 -3.60
CA ARG A 423 -22.59 -9.02 -2.67
C ARG A 423 -21.45 -8.09 -3.07
N LEU A 424 -20.80 -8.32 -4.22
CA LEU A 424 -19.66 -7.54 -4.64
C LEU A 424 -20.04 -6.08 -4.84
N ARG A 425 -19.34 -5.19 -4.13
CA ARG A 425 -19.49 -3.72 -4.19
C ARG A 425 -18.31 -3.05 -4.85
N VAL A 426 -17.15 -3.70 -4.79
CA VAL A 426 -15.91 -3.11 -5.23
C VAL A 426 -15.14 -4.06 -6.11
N LEU A 427 -14.83 -3.59 -7.32
CA LEU A 427 -14.06 -4.34 -8.30
C LEU A 427 -12.92 -3.50 -8.85
N ASP A 428 -11.68 -3.91 -8.55
CA ASP A 428 -10.47 -3.26 -9.06
C ASP A 428 -9.71 -4.19 -10.01
N LEU A 429 -9.82 -3.87 -11.29
CA LEU A 429 -9.24 -4.61 -12.42
C LEU A 429 -8.18 -3.79 -13.17
N ARG A 430 -7.58 -2.79 -12.53
CA ARG A 430 -6.57 -1.96 -13.19
C ARG A 430 -5.40 -2.80 -13.67
N GLY A 431 -5.07 -2.67 -14.95
CA GLY A 431 -4.06 -3.50 -15.63
C GLY A 431 -4.58 -4.79 -16.26
N CYS A 432 -5.84 -5.18 -16.04
CA CYS A 432 -6.48 -6.34 -16.65
C CYS A 432 -7.03 -5.96 -18.04
N SER A 433 -6.15 -5.98 -19.07
CA SER A 433 -6.48 -5.47 -20.40
C SER A 433 -7.41 -6.38 -21.20
N ARG A 434 -7.49 -7.69 -20.86
CA ARG A 434 -8.28 -8.69 -21.60
C ARG A 434 -9.74 -8.78 -21.14
N ILE A 435 -10.09 -8.17 -20.01
CA ILE A 435 -11.48 -8.12 -19.54
C ILE A 435 -12.28 -7.23 -20.46
N THR A 436 -13.46 -7.68 -20.83
CA THR A 436 -14.37 -6.99 -21.76
C THR A 436 -15.61 -6.42 -21.04
N PRO A 437 -16.31 -5.45 -21.64
CA PRO A 437 -17.61 -5.00 -21.10
C PRO A 437 -18.64 -6.10 -20.98
N SER A 438 -18.70 -7.02 -21.96
CA SER A 438 -19.58 -8.16 -21.94
C SER A 438 -19.29 -9.09 -20.75
N GLY A 439 -18.00 -9.37 -20.47
CA GLY A 439 -17.59 -10.14 -19.30
C GLY A 439 -17.99 -9.46 -17.99
N LEU A 440 -17.88 -8.14 -17.90
CA LEU A 440 -18.30 -7.37 -16.72
C LEU A 440 -19.82 -7.36 -16.55
N SER A 441 -20.56 -7.17 -17.63
CA SER A 441 -22.03 -7.12 -17.59
C SER A 441 -22.65 -8.47 -17.22
N SER A 442 -21.96 -9.60 -17.48
CA SER A 442 -22.42 -10.94 -17.11
C SER A 442 -22.25 -11.28 -15.64
N LEU A 443 -21.47 -10.53 -14.85
CA LEU A 443 -21.22 -10.81 -13.43
C LEU A 443 -22.51 -10.85 -12.61
N PRO A 444 -22.60 -11.66 -11.54
CA PRO A 444 -23.84 -11.85 -10.77
C PRO A 444 -24.18 -10.69 -9.84
N CYS A 445 -23.24 -9.78 -9.57
CA CYS A 445 -23.45 -8.64 -8.69
C CYS A 445 -24.31 -7.54 -9.36
N LEU A 446 -25.29 -7.01 -8.61
CA LEU A 446 -26.17 -5.93 -9.06
C LEU A 446 -25.89 -4.59 -8.37
N GLU A 447 -25.20 -4.61 -7.22
CA GLU A 447 -24.98 -3.45 -6.36
C GLU A 447 -23.51 -2.98 -6.38
N LEU A 448 -22.85 -3.03 -7.55
CA LEU A 448 -21.46 -2.57 -7.64
C LEU A 448 -21.40 -1.05 -7.44
N GLU A 449 -20.63 -0.62 -6.46
CA GLU A 449 -20.43 0.79 -6.10
C GLU A 449 -19.17 1.38 -6.75
N CYS A 450 -18.12 0.57 -6.89
CA CYS A 450 -16.83 1.04 -7.39
C CYS A 450 -16.26 0.10 -8.42
N LEU A 451 -15.98 0.65 -9.61
CA LEU A 451 -15.32 -0.05 -10.70
C LEU A 451 -14.03 0.69 -11.07
N PHE A 452 -12.89 0.07 -10.80
CA PHE A 452 -11.58 0.56 -11.22
C PHE A 452 -11.04 -0.34 -12.32
N TRP A 453 -11.08 0.14 -13.57
CA TRP A 453 -10.72 -0.65 -14.75
C TRP A 453 -9.73 0.06 -15.68
N GLY A 454 -9.09 1.11 -15.20
CA GLY A 454 -8.13 1.90 -15.96
C GLY A 454 -6.87 1.13 -16.37
N GLN A 455 -6.29 1.51 -17.52
CA GLN A 455 -5.05 0.97 -18.05
C GLN A 455 -3.90 1.96 -17.83
N TYR A 456 -3.22 1.86 -16.70
CA TYR A 456 -2.20 2.84 -16.31
C TYR A 456 -0.79 2.52 -16.80
N PHE A 457 -0.49 1.24 -17.03
CA PHE A 457 0.89 0.76 -17.16
C PHE A 457 1.17 0.00 -18.45
N CYS A 458 0.17 -0.23 -19.27
CA CYS A 458 0.37 -0.92 -20.55
C CYS A 458 1.01 0.01 -21.56
N SER A 459 2.28 -0.26 -21.92
CA SER A 459 2.97 0.39 -23.05
C SER A 459 2.28 0.17 -24.40
N ASN A 460 1.38 -0.80 -24.50
CA ASN A 460 0.69 -1.23 -25.71
C ASN A 460 -0.74 -0.67 -25.84
N VAL A 461 -1.10 0.36 -25.10
CA VAL A 461 -2.46 0.96 -25.14
C VAL A 461 -2.86 1.37 -26.57
N GLY A 462 -1.91 1.77 -27.40
CA GLY A 462 -2.17 2.15 -28.79
C GLY A 462 -2.31 0.99 -29.78
N LEU A 463 -1.96 -0.25 -29.39
CA LEU A 463 -1.99 -1.45 -30.25
C LEU A 463 -3.21 -2.35 -29.97
N SER A 464 -3.94 -2.13 -28.90
CA SER A 464 -5.14 -2.89 -28.58
C SER A 464 -6.30 -2.46 -29.50
N LYS A 465 -7.11 -3.42 -29.93
CA LYS A 465 -8.36 -3.12 -30.64
C LYS A 465 -9.28 -2.31 -29.69
N PRO A 466 -10.00 -1.29 -30.23
CA PRO A 466 -11.01 -0.59 -29.44
C PRO A 466 -12.02 -1.57 -28.85
N LYS A 467 -12.31 -1.42 -27.57
CA LYS A 467 -13.40 -2.14 -26.91
C LYS A 467 -14.72 -1.51 -27.32
N LYS A 468 -15.78 -2.29 -27.28
CA LYS A 468 -17.14 -1.85 -27.58
C LYS A 468 -18.06 -2.22 -26.43
N GLU A 469 -19.24 -1.61 -26.41
CA GLU A 469 -20.33 -1.99 -25.50
C GLU A 469 -20.11 -1.58 -24.03
N LEU A 470 -19.38 -0.45 -23.79
CA LEU A 470 -19.23 0.11 -22.44
C LEU A 470 -20.60 0.42 -21.80
N HIS A 471 -21.59 0.78 -22.63
CA HIS A 471 -22.94 1.06 -22.19
C HIS A 471 -23.59 -0.10 -21.41
N MET A 472 -23.25 -1.36 -21.71
CA MET A 472 -23.76 -2.51 -20.94
C MET A 472 -23.34 -2.44 -19.47
N VAL A 473 -22.12 -2.00 -19.20
CA VAL A 473 -21.55 -1.83 -17.86
C VAL A 473 -22.23 -0.67 -17.13
N THR A 474 -22.30 0.49 -17.79
CA THR A 474 -22.89 1.70 -17.19
C THR A 474 -24.40 1.57 -17.02
N GLN A 475 -25.12 0.87 -17.91
CA GLN A 475 -26.54 0.58 -17.78
C GLN A 475 -26.81 -0.33 -16.57
N LYS A 476 -26.03 -1.42 -16.45
CA LYS A 476 -26.20 -2.39 -15.36
C LYS A 476 -26.09 -1.77 -13.98
N TRP A 477 -25.07 -0.91 -13.77
CA TRP A 477 -24.77 -0.33 -12.47
C TRP A 477 -25.04 1.17 -12.37
N SER A 478 -25.84 1.73 -13.28
CA SER A 478 -26.12 3.18 -13.33
C SER A 478 -26.59 3.77 -12.01
N ARG A 479 -27.38 3.00 -11.22
CA ARG A 479 -28.00 3.46 -9.97
C ARG A 479 -27.14 3.23 -8.72
N THR A 480 -26.10 2.40 -8.80
CA THR A 480 -25.31 2.00 -7.64
C THR A 480 -23.86 2.53 -7.70
N LEU A 481 -23.40 2.87 -8.91
CA LEU A 481 -22.02 3.22 -9.12
C LEU A 481 -21.66 4.57 -8.50
N GLN A 482 -20.73 4.56 -7.56
CA GLN A 482 -20.20 5.74 -6.87
C GLN A 482 -18.89 6.19 -7.47
N GLN A 483 -18.06 5.25 -7.93
CA GLN A 483 -16.75 5.53 -8.51
C GLN A 483 -16.52 4.71 -9.77
N LEU A 484 -16.19 5.41 -10.86
CA LEU A 484 -15.84 4.80 -12.14
C LEU A 484 -14.47 5.28 -12.61
N ASP A 485 -13.55 4.35 -12.83
CA ASP A 485 -12.24 4.61 -13.43
C ASP A 485 -12.05 3.76 -14.67
N ILE A 486 -12.10 4.39 -15.84
CA ILE A 486 -11.83 3.79 -17.15
C ILE A 486 -10.65 4.47 -17.85
N ALA A 487 -9.70 4.98 -17.08
CA ALA A 487 -8.53 5.68 -17.61
C ALA A 487 -7.81 4.87 -18.69
N ASN A 488 -7.47 5.53 -19.80
CA ASN A 488 -6.76 4.96 -20.95
C ASN A 488 -7.44 3.73 -21.61
N GLN A 489 -8.72 3.49 -21.33
CA GLN A 489 -9.51 2.52 -22.09
C GLN A 489 -9.84 3.08 -23.47
N LEU A 490 -9.72 2.23 -24.51
CA LEU A 490 -9.95 2.61 -25.88
C LEU A 490 -11.39 2.25 -26.29
N PHE A 491 -12.33 3.15 -26.01
CA PHE A 491 -13.70 3.09 -26.51
C PHE A 491 -13.87 4.11 -27.64
N SER A 492 -14.86 3.92 -28.52
CA SER A 492 -15.24 4.90 -29.52
C SER A 492 -15.93 6.10 -28.86
N GLU A 493 -16.08 7.19 -29.60
CA GLU A 493 -16.75 8.41 -29.13
C GLU A 493 -18.24 8.14 -28.90
N GLU A 494 -18.88 7.43 -29.82
CA GLU A 494 -20.29 7.06 -29.75
C GLU A 494 -20.57 6.13 -28.56
N ASP A 495 -19.70 5.14 -28.31
CA ASP A 495 -19.84 4.20 -27.19
C ASP A 495 -19.68 4.91 -25.84
N LEU A 496 -18.77 5.88 -25.74
CA LEU A 496 -18.62 6.73 -24.56
C LEU A 496 -19.85 7.64 -24.36
N GLU A 497 -20.43 8.19 -25.44
CA GLU A 497 -21.63 9.03 -25.37
C GLU A 497 -22.83 8.25 -24.82
N ILE A 498 -23.10 7.05 -25.36
CA ILE A 498 -24.16 6.18 -24.86
C ILE A 498 -23.90 5.78 -23.41
N ALA A 499 -22.67 5.39 -23.08
CA ALA A 499 -22.33 4.99 -21.72
C ALA A 499 -22.50 6.11 -20.70
N MET A 500 -22.11 7.35 -21.05
CA MET A 500 -22.27 8.51 -20.19
C MET A 500 -23.75 8.91 -20.05
N SER A 501 -24.57 8.76 -21.10
CA SER A 501 -26.00 9.01 -21.02
C SER A 501 -26.71 8.14 -19.98
N HIS A 502 -26.33 6.87 -19.85
CA HIS A 502 -26.89 5.98 -18.84
C HIS A 502 -26.54 6.44 -17.41
N LEU A 503 -25.34 6.95 -17.19
CA LEU A 503 -24.94 7.50 -15.89
C LEU A 503 -25.70 8.80 -15.57
N ALA A 504 -25.96 9.62 -16.58
CA ALA A 504 -26.71 10.86 -16.44
C ALA A 504 -28.20 10.61 -16.15
N GLN A 505 -28.82 9.63 -16.83
CA GLN A 505 -30.25 9.29 -16.65
C GLN A 505 -30.57 8.70 -15.28
N ALA A 506 -29.59 8.15 -14.59
CA ALA A 506 -29.73 7.58 -13.23
C ALA A 506 -29.74 8.64 -12.12
N SER A 507 -29.99 9.91 -12.45
CA SER A 507 -29.88 11.07 -11.56
C SER A 507 -30.74 11.00 -10.28
N GLU A 508 -31.80 10.21 -10.26
CA GLU A 508 -32.61 10.00 -9.04
C GLU A 508 -31.81 9.37 -7.89
N ALA A 509 -30.81 8.56 -8.22
CA ALA A 509 -29.96 7.93 -7.21
C ALA A 509 -28.79 8.84 -6.79
N ASP A 510 -28.34 9.75 -7.66
CA ASP A 510 -27.22 10.68 -7.50
C ASP A 510 -26.00 10.10 -6.72
N THR A 511 -25.61 8.89 -7.11
CA THR A 511 -24.59 8.12 -6.38
C THR A 511 -23.19 8.37 -6.89
N LEU A 512 -23.01 8.87 -8.12
CA LEU A 512 -21.71 9.01 -8.76
C LEU A 512 -20.90 10.18 -8.20
N HIS A 513 -19.89 9.87 -7.38
CA HIS A 513 -19.02 10.85 -6.71
C HIS A 513 -17.69 11.08 -7.44
N SER A 514 -17.19 10.08 -8.15
CA SER A 514 -15.87 10.10 -8.75
C SER A 514 -15.85 9.49 -10.15
N LEU A 515 -15.35 10.24 -11.13
CA LEU A 515 -15.25 9.81 -12.52
C LEU A 515 -13.84 10.07 -13.06
N ASN A 516 -13.15 9.00 -13.48
CA ASN A 516 -11.83 9.10 -14.09
C ASN A 516 -11.88 8.64 -15.56
N LEU A 517 -11.85 9.61 -16.45
CA LEU A 517 -11.86 9.43 -17.91
C LEU A 517 -10.51 9.75 -18.55
N SER A 518 -9.43 9.85 -17.76
CA SER A 518 -8.13 10.28 -18.29
C SER A 518 -7.67 9.40 -19.46
N GLY A 519 -7.20 10.04 -20.53
CA GLY A 519 -6.69 9.37 -21.72
C GLY A 519 -7.74 8.71 -22.61
N THR A 520 -9.03 8.89 -22.33
CA THR A 520 -10.13 8.41 -23.19
C THR A 520 -10.43 9.38 -24.35
N ARG A 521 -11.31 8.97 -25.25
CA ARG A 521 -11.81 9.77 -26.37
C ARG A 521 -13.09 10.53 -26.02
N ILE A 522 -13.29 10.87 -24.76
CA ILE A 522 -14.47 11.59 -24.30
C ILE A 522 -14.64 12.91 -25.02
N THR A 523 -15.86 13.24 -25.43
CA THR A 523 -16.23 14.44 -26.16
C THR A 523 -17.08 15.37 -25.28
N PRO A 524 -17.20 16.68 -25.61
CA PRO A 524 -18.09 17.59 -24.91
C PRO A 524 -19.56 17.14 -24.86
N PRO A 525 -20.16 16.65 -25.98
CA PRO A 525 -21.53 16.11 -25.95
C PRO A 525 -21.73 14.97 -24.95
N ALA A 526 -20.77 14.04 -24.86
CA ALA A 526 -20.84 12.92 -23.93
C ALA A 526 -20.69 13.38 -22.46
N LEU A 527 -19.91 14.41 -22.20
CA LEU A 527 -19.59 14.85 -20.84
C LEU A 527 -20.65 15.79 -20.23
N ARG A 528 -21.27 16.66 -21.06
CA ARG A 528 -22.27 17.63 -20.59
C ARG A 528 -23.45 17.03 -19.82
N PRO A 529 -24.11 15.93 -20.28
CA PRO A 529 -25.22 15.35 -19.56
C PRO A 529 -24.81 14.87 -18.15
N VAL A 530 -23.66 14.22 -18.02
CA VAL A 530 -23.16 13.74 -16.72
C VAL A 530 -22.94 14.90 -15.76
N ILE A 531 -22.21 15.94 -16.18
CA ILE A 531 -21.91 17.10 -15.31
C ILE A 531 -23.20 17.85 -14.96
N GLY A 532 -24.13 17.96 -15.90
CA GLY A 532 -25.37 18.72 -15.70
C GLY A 532 -26.37 18.03 -14.77
N GLN A 533 -26.40 16.70 -14.77
CA GLN A 533 -27.43 15.91 -14.07
C GLN A 533 -26.93 15.28 -12.77
N THR A 534 -25.62 15.01 -12.61
CA THR A 534 -25.07 14.42 -11.37
C THR A 534 -24.65 15.50 -10.40
N THR A 535 -25.38 15.65 -9.27
CA THR A 535 -25.08 16.67 -8.25
C THR A 535 -24.05 16.18 -7.23
N ALA A 536 -23.89 14.86 -7.04
CA ALA A 536 -22.90 14.28 -6.12
C ALA A 536 -21.47 14.25 -6.66
N LEU A 537 -21.27 14.50 -7.96
CA LEU A 537 -19.96 14.38 -8.58
C LEU A 537 -18.98 15.43 -8.00
N SER A 538 -17.98 14.95 -7.29
CA SER A 538 -16.98 15.77 -6.57
C SER A 538 -15.56 15.61 -7.11
N TYR A 539 -15.31 14.58 -7.92
CA TYR A 539 -14.01 14.35 -8.56
C TYR A 539 -14.18 13.97 -10.03
N LEU A 540 -13.49 14.70 -10.91
CA LEU A 540 -13.48 14.44 -12.34
C LEU A 540 -12.05 14.58 -12.89
N ASN A 541 -11.52 13.51 -13.51
CA ASN A 541 -10.20 13.50 -14.12
C ASN A 541 -10.31 13.38 -15.66
N LEU A 542 -9.91 14.43 -16.35
CA LEU A 542 -9.88 14.57 -17.81
C LEU A 542 -8.47 14.71 -18.37
N SER A 543 -7.46 14.25 -17.61
CA SER A 543 -6.07 14.34 -18.05
C SER A 543 -5.87 13.60 -19.35
N SER A 544 -5.16 14.19 -20.32
CA SER A 544 -4.85 13.58 -21.61
C SER A 544 -6.07 13.26 -22.52
N CYS A 545 -7.25 13.82 -22.26
CA CYS A 545 -8.41 13.73 -23.15
C CYS A 545 -8.22 14.71 -24.32
N ARG A 546 -7.95 14.17 -25.51
CA ARG A 546 -7.55 14.97 -26.68
C ARG A 546 -8.72 15.54 -27.47
N TYR A 547 -9.93 15.03 -27.24
CA TYR A 547 -11.16 15.44 -27.94
C TYR A 547 -11.90 16.59 -27.23
N LEU A 548 -11.39 17.02 -26.09
CA LEU A 548 -11.92 18.16 -25.35
C LEU A 548 -11.24 19.47 -25.76
N PRO A 549 -11.93 20.62 -25.62
CA PRO A 549 -11.40 21.95 -25.97
C PRO A 549 -10.08 22.25 -25.24
N ARG A 550 -9.22 23.06 -25.88
CA ARG A 550 -7.98 23.54 -25.27
C ARG A 550 -8.27 24.49 -24.11
N GLY A 551 -7.45 24.36 -23.02
CA GLY A 551 -7.56 25.28 -21.88
C GLY A 551 -8.40 24.78 -20.71
N ILE A 552 -9.04 23.60 -20.82
CA ILE A 552 -9.73 22.99 -19.69
C ILE A 552 -8.72 22.45 -18.67
N LYS A 553 -9.08 22.50 -17.39
CA LYS A 553 -8.32 21.86 -16.33
C LYS A 553 -8.24 20.35 -16.56
N ARG A 554 -7.17 19.73 -16.11
CA ARG A 554 -7.01 18.27 -16.21
C ARG A 554 -7.78 17.52 -15.13
N ILE A 555 -7.86 18.09 -13.94
CA ILE A 555 -8.51 17.48 -12.77
C ILE A 555 -9.35 18.54 -12.10
N TYR A 556 -10.60 18.19 -11.83
CA TYR A 556 -11.59 19.01 -11.14
C TYR A 556 -11.88 18.37 -9.78
N ARG A 557 -12.01 19.19 -8.74
CA ARG A 557 -12.30 18.76 -7.38
C ARG A 557 -13.32 19.69 -6.74
N GLY A 558 -14.35 19.07 -6.18
CA GLY A 558 -15.51 19.79 -5.68
C GLY A 558 -16.53 20.06 -6.77
N GLN A 559 -17.80 20.12 -6.37
CA GLN A 559 -18.94 20.29 -7.28
C GLN A 559 -18.88 21.61 -8.03
N GLU A 560 -18.51 22.67 -7.35
CA GLU A 560 -18.44 24.02 -7.95
C GLU A 560 -17.42 24.07 -9.10
N ASP A 561 -16.23 23.50 -8.90
CA ASP A 561 -15.17 23.44 -9.92
C ASP A 561 -15.62 22.61 -11.16
N ILE A 562 -16.43 21.58 -10.93
CA ILE A 562 -16.98 20.73 -11.98
C ILE A 562 -18.12 21.44 -12.73
N ARG A 563 -19.02 22.14 -12.05
CA ARG A 563 -20.10 22.91 -12.68
C ARG A 563 -19.57 24.01 -13.59
N GLN A 564 -18.54 24.73 -13.16
CA GLN A 564 -17.88 25.76 -13.99
C GLN A 564 -17.25 25.19 -15.28
N LEU A 565 -17.10 23.88 -15.40
CA LEU A 565 -16.65 23.25 -16.62
C LEU A 565 -17.73 23.29 -17.71
N LEU A 566 -19.02 23.28 -17.37
CA LEU A 566 -20.12 23.32 -18.35
C LEU A 566 -20.03 24.53 -19.29
N ASP A 567 -19.62 25.69 -18.75
CA ASP A 567 -19.45 26.93 -19.51
C ASP A 567 -18.31 26.88 -20.53
N LYS A 568 -17.41 25.90 -20.37
CA LYS A 568 -16.20 25.73 -21.20
C LYS A 568 -16.28 24.57 -22.18
N LEU A 569 -17.29 23.71 -22.04
CA LEU A 569 -17.58 22.59 -22.92
C LEU A 569 -18.52 23.03 -24.06
#